data_7d6f1f03886e52b964db03f87c47653e
#
_entry.id   7d6f1f03886e52b964db03f87c47653e
#
_cell.length_a   1.000
_cell.length_b   1.000
_cell.length_c   1.000
_cell.angle_alpha   90.00
_cell.angle_beta   90.00
_cell.angle_gamma   90.00
#
_symmetry.space_group_name_H-M   'P 1'
#
loop_
_entity.id
_entity.type
_entity.pdbx_description
1 polymer ?
#
loop_
_entity_poly.entity_id
_entity_poly.type
_entity_poly.pdbx_seq_one_letter_code
_entity_poly.pdbx_strand_id
1 'polypeptide(L)'
;MATTSSTPAVTESLAKLVRDRPTAHPLSFSIKHLGTDGILAPPRHLQDWYQHIWEAVFDERAPKNLGLFAPRNYAKTVSTIEVVPAWLAVNFPSIRMAIVSHKKDHANKRAKTAVASIEAACERYGVDVYDESKTTIQLDAGRTNIEPTLEPVSIRTSDTGSHYDVIIYDDIATLANQTTALRGTISENFEEFADNVAAKEGATVLPHKSINIVIGTRKTPEDVYREHILTTNNPEWDDFIARNVSRPGWAARVWRATPDWQVIENEAFEVHGTDGNVYETIRDVPAEVEIIDDGIQPAGDTEFRTLWPEFERPETVLTKVVSKAGSAGLWRAENQQNPEAAVGRVLDLDWLRFVDPIPRDDYDALEWYAGLDFANPNNLAAEQRGETDYWALGVVAYDRENDQQYAVDVWRDRGFMWKEAATDFIAANLSGLPIGELFVESNFAGEEIAEVIADPETYEEAAVDEPSYRVTPTASNGEKEDRLTRLANRFQQGKIKVASKENERWESFIREEWLPFPDAAHDDRFDALEIASRGPEGTVNRVSGDDFEHLNW
;
A
#
# COMPACT_ATOMS: atom_id res chain seq x y z
N MET A 1 13.61 22.94 29.71
CA MET A 1 14.42 21.91 30.42
C MET A 1 14.25 20.63 29.61
N ALA A 2 15.30 20.19 28.97
CA ALA A 2 15.27 18.99 28.14
C ALA A 2 15.00 17.78 29.05
N THR A 3 13.82 17.20 28.94
CA THR A 3 13.53 15.87 29.47
C THR A 3 14.26 14.85 28.61
N THR A 4 15.40 14.39 29.10
CA THR A 4 16.08 13.21 28.56
C THR A 4 15.09 12.04 28.59
N SER A 5 14.57 11.66 27.42
CA SER A 5 13.83 10.42 27.25
C SER A 5 14.81 9.28 27.54
N SER A 6 14.75 8.76 28.74
CA SER A 6 15.50 7.56 29.10
C SER A 6 14.83 6.39 28.36
N THR A 7 15.51 5.83 27.37
CA THR A 7 15.20 4.51 26.83
C THR A 7 14.91 3.59 28.01
N PRO A 8 13.75 2.90 28.07
CA PRO A 8 13.45 2.06 29.21
C PRO A 8 14.53 0.99 29.33
N ALA A 9 15.31 1.07 30.37
CA ALA A 9 16.35 0.10 30.68
C ALA A 9 15.66 -1.29 30.75
N VAL A 10 16.19 -2.25 30.02
CA VAL A 10 15.80 -3.65 30.14
C VAL A 10 15.85 -4.00 31.62
N THR A 11 14.72 -4.39 32.22
CA THR A 11 14.70 -4.74 33.65
C THR A 11 15.75 -5.80 33.93
N GLU A 12 16.34 -5.80 35.14
CA GLU A 12 17.36 -6.77 35.52
C GLU A 12 16.89 -8.22 35.30
N SER A 13 15.60 -8.47 35.50
CA SER A 13 14.95 -9.76 35.22
C SER A 13 14.99 -10.15 33.73
N LEU A 14 14.70 -9.21 32.82
CA LEU A 14 14.76 -9.46 31.37
C LEU A 14 16.21 -9.63 30.91
N ALA A 15 17.15 -8.80 31.41
CA ALA A 15 18.57 -8.95 31.12
C ALA A 15 19.12 -10.31 31.56
N LYS A 16 18.65 -10.81 32.71
CA LYS A 16 18.97 -12.16 33.19
C LYS A 16 18.39 -13.25 32.28
N LEU A 17 17.13 -13.13 31.86
CA LEU A 17 16.49 -14.06 30.95
C LEU A 17 17.19 -14.13 29.59
N VAL A 18 17.54 -12.97 29.01
CA VAL A 18 18.30 -12.87 27.75
C VAL A 18 19.66 -13.55 27.84
N ARG A 19 20.34 -13.43 29.00
CA ARG A 19 21.66 -14.03 29.21
C ARG A 19 21.60 -15.53 29.49
N ASP A 20 20.71 -15.95 30.39
CA ASP A 20 20.75 -17.30 30.98
C ASP A 20 19.81 -18.28 30.25
N ARG A 21 18.71 -17.80 29.65
CA ARG A 21 17.69 -18.60 28.95
C ARG A 21 17.09 -17.87 27.75
N PRO A 22 17.88 -17.52 26.73
CA PRO A 22 17.41 -16.68 25.63
C PRO A 22 16.26 -17.31 24.84
N THR A 23 16.16 -18.63 24.78
CA THR A 23 15.09 -19.35 24.03
C THR A 23 13.80 -19.55 24.84
N ALA A 24 13.79 -19.25 26.15
CA ALA A 24 12.62 -19.50 26.99
C ALA A 24 11.40 -18.61 26.67
N HIS A 25 11.65 -17.44 26.09
CA HIS A 25 10.61 -16.48 25.74
C HIS A 25 10.95 -15.74 24.43
N PRO A 26 9.98 -15.52 23.51
CA PRO A 26 10.28 -14.89 22.23
C PRO A 26 10.85 -13.47 22.37
N LEU A 27 10.51 -12.70 23.41
CA LEU A 27 11.11 -11.40 23.69
C LEU A 27 12.61 -11.52 23.98
N SER A 28 13.03 -12.44 24.86
CA SER A 28 14.45 -12.65 25.16
C SER A 28 15.20 -13.22 23.95
N PHE A 29 14.54 -14.05 23.18
CA PHE A 29 15.07 -14.59 21.92
C PHE A 29 15.29 -13.49 20.90
N SER A 30 14.30 -12.59 20.69
CA SER A 30 14.40 -11.48 19.71
C SER A 30 15.59 -10.56 20.01
N ILE A 31 15.79 -10.17 21.27
CA ILE A 31 16.91 -9.34 21.71
C ILE A 31 18.25 -10.04 21.40
N LYS A 32 18.33 -11.34 21.64
CA LYS A 32 19.56 -12.13 21.44
C LYS A 32 19.81 -12.51 19.99
N HIS A 33 18.76 -12.83 19.25
CA HIS A 33 18.83 -13.35 17.88
C HIS A 33 19.05 -12.24 16.84
N LEU A 34 18.30 -11.15 16.95
CA LEU A 34 18.46 -9.98 16.07
C LEU A 34 19.72 -9.17 16.40
N GLY A 35 20.41 -9.50 17.49
CA GLY A 35 21.67 -9.03 18.02
C GLY A 35 22.32 -7.85 17.30
N THR A 36 21.89 -6.65 17.59
CA THR A 36 22.74 -5.49 17.48
C THR A 36 23.52 -5.33 18.79
N ASP A 37 24.79 -4.94 18.74
CA ASP A 37 25.67 -4.74 19.92
C ASP A 37 25.18 -3.70 20.94
N GLY A 38 24.00 -3.12 20.73
CA GLY A 38 23.27 -2.27 21.64
C GLY A 38 21.87 -2.80 21.84
N ILE A 39 21.57 -3.33 23.01
CA ILE A 39 20.25 -3.87 23.39
C ILE A 39 19.23 -2.72 23.38
N LEU A 40 18.59 -2.49 22.25
CA LEU A 40 17.35 -1.73 22.21
C LEU A 40 16.23 -2.69 22.63
N ALA A 41 15.53 -2.34 23.71
CA ALA A 41 14.33 -3.07 24.08
C ALA A 41 13.32 -2.95 22.92
N PRO A 42 12.70 -4.05 22.46
CA PRO A 42 11.66 -3.97 21.46
C PRO A 42 10.55 -3.00 21.90
N PRO A 43 9.89 -2.28 20.97
CA PRO A 43 8.82 -1.35 21.32
C PRO A 43 7.65 -2.07 21.99
N ARG A 44 6.80 -1.32 22.70
CA ARG A 44 5.72 -1.84 23.55
C ARG A 44 4.82 -2.85 22.85
N HIS A 45 4.44 -2.58 21.59
CA HIS A 45 3.56 -3.47 20.83
C HIS A 45 4.20 -4.83 20.55
N LEU A 46 5.51 -4.89 20.28
CA LEU A 46 6.21 -6.15 20.08
C LEU A 46 6.40 -6.92 21.39
N GLN A 47 6.62 -6.23 22.52
CA GLN A 47 6.66 -6.88 23.82
C GLN A 47 5.32 -7.54 24.16
N ASP A 48 4.20 -6.84 23.94
CA ASP A 48 2.84 -7.36 24.14
C ASP A 48 2.57 -8.56 23.21
N TRP A 49 2.97 -8.48 21.93
CA TRP A 49 2.82 -9.59 20.99
C TRP A 49 3.61 -10.82 21.35
N TYR A 50 4.88 -10.68 21.74
CA TYR A 50 5.71 -11.79 22.18
C TYR A 50 5.15 -12.47 23.43
N GLN A 51 4.62 -11.70 24.37
CA GLN A 51 3.93 -12.24 25.54
C GLN A 51 2.69 -13.04 25.13
N HIS A 52 1.90 -12.51 24.21
CA HIS A 52 0.67 -13.14 23.72
C HIS A 52 0.94 -14.45 22.98
N ILE A 53 1.97 -14.45 22.12
CA ILE A 53 2.42 -15.66 21.41
C ILE A 53 2.95 -16.69 22.39
N TRP A 54 3.73 -16.27 23.38
CA TRP A 54 4.24 -17.18 24.42
C TRP A 54 3.09 -17.82 25.21
N GLU A 55 2.10 -17.05 25.64
CA GLU A 55 0.90 -17.54 26.31
C GLU A 55 0.12 -18.51 25.41
N ALA A 56 -0.05 -18.21 24.13
CA ALA A 56 -0.72 -19.10 23.20
C ALA A 56 0.00 -20.45 23.06
N VAL A 57 1.32 -20.50 23.16
CA VAL A 57 2.08 -21.76 23.13
C VAL A 57 1.95 -22.55 24.44
N PHE A 58 2.12 -21.90 25.60
CA PHE A 58 2.36 -22.58 26.87
C PHE A 58 1.19 -22.57 27.87
N ASP A 59 0.20 -21.69 27.69
CA ASP A 59 -1.01 -21.66 28.51
C ASP A 59 -2.19 -22.30 27.76
N GLU A 60 -2.70 -23.39 28.30
CA GLU A 60 -3.85 -24.11 27.75
C GLU A 60 -5.09 -23.24 27.60
N ARG A 61 -5.28 -22.28 28.51
CA ARG A 61 -6.45 -21.37 28.54
C ARG A 61 -6.31 -20.17 27.62
N ALA A 62 -5.10 -19.87 27.15
CA ALA A 62 -4.88 -18.76 26.27
C ALA A 62 -5.55 -18.99 24.91
N PRO A 63 -6.06 -17.94 24.26
CA PRO A 63 -6.55 -18.00 22.89
C PRO A 63 -5.47 -18.51 21.92
N LYS A 64 -5.87 -19.32 20.94
CA LYS A 64 -4.98 -19.91 19.95
C LYS A 64 -5.00 -19.17 18.61
N ASN A 65 -6.00 -18.34 18.37
CA ASN A 65 -6.09 -17.49 17.20
C ASN A 65 -5.79 -16.04 17.61
N LEU A 66 -4.66 -15.53 17.12
CA LEU A 66 -4.14 -14.21 17.47
C LEU A 66 -4.25 -13.25 16.28
N GLY A 67 -4.88 -12.11 16.49
CA GLY A 67 -4.92 -10.99 15.54
C GLY A 67 -4.02 -9.85 16.03
N LEU A 68 -2.90 -9.61 15.36
CA LEU A 68 -1.85 -8.69 15.78
C LEU A 68 -1.72 -7.53 14.77
N PHE A 69 -2.37 -6.40 15.05
CA PHE A 69 -2.43 -5.25 14.16
C PHE A 69 -1.60 -4.10 14.71
N ALA A 70 -0.76 -3.52 13.87
CA ALA A 70 0.05 -2.35 14.22
C ALA A 70 0.29 -1.46 13.00
N PRO A 71 0.75 -0.23 13.18
CA PRO A 71 1.05 0.70 12.09
C PRO A 71 1.97 0.11 11.03
N ARG A 72 1.89 0.63 9.82
CA ARG A 72 2.79 0.25 8.74
C ARG A 72 4.25 0.57 9.13
N ASN A 73 5.19 -0.31 8.76
CA ASN A 73 6.63 -0.19 9.06
C ASN A 73 7.03 -0.33 10.55
N TYR A 74 6.13 -0.73 11.43
CA TYR A 74 6.41 -0.94 12.86
C TYR A 74 6.88 -2.38 13.17
N ALA A 75 7.80 -2.90 12.35
CA ALA A 75 8.50 -4.19 12.52
C ALA A 75 7.60 -5.43 12.67
N LYS A 76 6.34 -5.37 12.19
CA LYS A 76 5.41 -6.52 12.20
C LYS A 76 6.03 -7.76 11.58
N THR A 77 6.49 -7.64 10.34
CA THR A 77 7.07 -8.74 9.57
C THR A 77 8.34 -9.28 10.22
N VAL A 78 9.25 -8.43 10.68
CA VAL A 78 10.47 -8.85 11.39
C VAL A 78 10.11 -9.67 12.62
N SER A 79 9.16 -9.20 13.43
CA SER A 79 8.72 -9.89 14.63
C SER A 79 8.14 -11.28 14.35
N THR A 80 7.19 -11.36 13.41
CA THR A 80 6.37 -12.57 13.21
C THR A 80 6.89 -13.49 12.11
N ILE A 81 7.70 -12.99 11.18
CA ILE A 81 8.25 -13.78 10.07
C ILE A 81 9.70 -14.22 10.33
N GLU A 82 10.48 -13.42 11.06
CA GLU A 82 11.88 -13.77 11.33
C GLU A 82 12.03 -14.36 12.75
N VAL A 83 11.56 -13.63 13.77
CA VAL A 83 11.79 -14.00 15.17
C VAL A 83 10.94 -15.19 15.60
N VAL A 84 9.64 -15.13 15.37
CA VAL A 84 8.70 -16.16 15.88
C VAL A 84 8.94 -17.53 15.27
N PRO A 85 9.09 -17.71 13.93
CA PRO A 85 9.41 -19.01 13.36
C PRO A 85 10.75 -19.55 13.84
N ALA A 86 11.78 -18.71 13.93
CA ALA A 86 13.09 -19.13 14.41
C ALA A 86 13.05 -19.56 15.89
N TRP A 87 12.34 -18.81 16.73
CA TRP A 87 12.13 -19.18 18.13
C TRP A 87 11.37 -20.51 18.28
N LEU A 88 10.29 -20.69 17.51
CA LEU A 88 9.51 -21.93 17.50
C LEU A 88 10.34 -23.11 17.00
N ALA A 89 11.08 -22.97 15.93
CA ALA A 89 11.90 -24.02 15.33
C ALA A 89 12.99 -24.52 16.30
N VAL A 90 13.65 -23.62 17.02
CA VAL A 90 14.67 -24.00 18.03
C VAL A 90 14.07 -24.73 19.23
N ASN A 91 12.85 -24.34 19.66
CA ASN A 91 12.19 -24.98 20.80
C ASN A 91 11.43 -26.27 20.43
N PHE A 92 10.98 -26.36 19.19
CA PHE A 92 10.18 -27.46 18.65
C PHE A 92 10.69 -27.88 17.26
N PRO A 93 11.84 -28.56 17.11
CA PRO A 93 12.43 -28.90 15.81
C PRO A 93 11.51 -29.68 14.87
N SER A 94 10.53 -30.36 15.42
CA SER A 94 9.52 -31.14 14.66
C SER A 94 8.27 -30.32 14.31
N ILE A 95 8.27 -29.01 14.49
CA ILE A 95 7.12 -28.13 14.20
C ILE A 95 6.87 -28.02 12.69
N ARG A 96 5.62 -27.84 12.31
CA ARG A 96 5.17 -27.55 10.94
C ARG A 96 4.58 -26.16 10.91
N MET A 97 5.13 -25.30 10.09
CA MET A 97 4.70 -23.89 9.99
C MET A 97 4.37 -23.54 8.55
N ALA A 98 3.27 -22.79 8.36
CA ALA A 98 2.96 -22.16 7.09
C ALA A 98 3.07 -20.63 7.19
N ILE A 99 3.68 -20.01 6.19
CA ILE A 99 3.59 -18.56 5.97
C ILE A 99 2.60 -18.33 4.84
N VAL A 100 1.47 -17.74 5.18
CA VAL A 100 0.36 -17.47 4.26
C VAL A 100 0.35 -15.98 3.88
N SER A 101 0.29 -15.68 2.58
CA SER A 101 0.14 -14.31 2.09
C SER A 101 -0.85 -14.24 0.93
N HIS A 102 -1.22 -13.03 0.51
CA HIS A 102 -2.22 -12.80 -0.54
C HIS A 102 -1.82 -13.37 -1.92
N LYS A 103 -0.52 -13.52 -2.20
CA LYS A 103 0.04 -14.12 -3.43
C LYS A 103 1.19 -15.06 -3.11
N LYS A 104 1.39 -16.09 -3.94
CA LYS A 104 2.48 -17.08 -3.76
C LYS A 104 3.87 -16.43 -3.75
N ASP A 105 4.10 -15.45 -4.61
CA ASP A 105 5.40 -14.75 -4.67
C ASP A 105 5.71 -13.96 -3.39
N HIS A 106 4.70 -13.34 -2.78
CA HIS A 106 4.84 -12.68 -1.50
C HIS A 106 5.11 -13.70 -0.39
N ALA A 107 4.36 -14.81 -0.34
CA ALA A 107 4.62 -15.89 0.59
C ALA A 107 6.05 -16.45 0.44
N ASN A 108 6.52 -16.68 -0.78
CA ASN A 108 7.89 -17.12 -1.08
C ASN A 108 8.93 -16.11 -0.57
N LYS A 109 8.71 -14.80 -0.79
CA LYS A 109 9.60 -13.75 -0.31
C LYS A 109 9.70 -13.74 1.22
N ARG A 110 8.58 -13.90 1.93
CA ARG A 110 8.53 -13.98 3.39
C ARG A 110 9.21 -15.27 3.91
N ALA A 111 8.88 -16.39 3.29
CA ALA A 111 9.48 -17.68 3.67
C ALA A 111 11.01 -17.68 3.48
N LYS A 112 11.53 -17.07 2.43
CA LYS A 112 12.98 -16.92 2.24
C LYS A 112 13.65 -16.20 3.42
N THR A 113 13.02 -15.14 3.94
CA THR A 113 13.55 -14.40 5.10
C THR A 113 13.44 -15.26 6.38
N ALA A 114 12.31 -15.97 6.56
CA ALA A 114 12.12 -16.86 7.70
C ALA A 114 13.11 -18.03 7.71
N VAL A 115 13.35 -18.66 6.57
CA VAL A 115 14.35 -19.75 6.43
C VAL A 115 15.72 -19.28 6.87
N ALA A 116 16.21 -18.15 6.36
CA ALA A 116 17.51 -17.59 6.75
C ALA A 116 17.59 -17.30 8.26
N SER A 117 16.50 -16.83 8.87
CA SER A 117 16.42 -16.58 10.31
C SER A 117 16.44 -17.89 11.12
N ILE A 118 15.72 -18.92 10.64
CA ILE A 118 15.74 -20.26 11.27
C ILE A 118 17.14 -20.87 11.19
N GLU A 119 17.79 -20.82 10.04
CA GLU A 119 19.16 -21.33 9.84
C GLU A 119 20.15 -20.68 10.82
N ALA A 120 20.14 -19.36 10.91
CA ALA A 120 20.99 -18.62 11.84
C ALA A 120 20.71 -18.97 13.32
N ALA A 121 19.45 -19.23 13.65
CA ALA A 121 19.08 -19.68 14.98
C ALA A 121 19.52 -21.14 15.25
N CYS A 122 19.34 -22.04 14.30
CA CYS A 122 19.76 -23.42 14.39
C CYS A 122 21.28 -23.54 14.58
N GLU A 123 22.07 -22.79 13.81
CA GLU A 123 23.52 -22.70 13.98
C GLU A 123 23.89 -22.21 15.39
N ARG A 124 23.24 -21.15 15.87
CA ARG A 124 23.53 -20.57 17.19
C ARG A 124 23.18 -21.47 18.35
N TYR A 125 22.10 -22.23 18.27
CA TYR A 125 21.55 -23.02 19.36
C TYR A 125 21.78 -24.54 19.21
N GLY A 126 22.47 -24.97 18.15
CA GLY A 126 22.88 -26.36 17.95
C GLY A 126 21.72 -27.28 17.55
N VAL A 127 20.82 -26.80 16.69
CA VAL A 127 19.75 -27.60 16.08
C VAL A 127 20.19 -27.98 14.66
N ASP A 128 20.11 -29.26 14.33
CA ASP A 128 20.52 -29.77 13.03
C ASP A 128 19.48 -29.44 11.95
N VAL A 129 19.96 -28.95 10.80
CA VAL A 129 19.15 -28.74 9.58
C VAL A 129 19.29 -29.99 8.72
N TYR A 130 18.18 -30.65 8.40
CA TYR A 130 18.15 -31.87 7.61
C TYR A 130 18.09 -31.61 6.10
N ASP A 131 17.18 -30.73 5.68
CA ASP A 131 17.01 -30.35 4.29
C ASP A 131 16.55 -28.89 4.20
N GLU A 132 17.04 -28.17 3.20
CA GLU A 132 16.70 -26.76 3.01
C GLU A 132 16.61 -26.38 1.53
N SER A 133 15.77 -25.41 1.26
CA SER A 133 15.70 -24.68 0.01
C SER A 133 15.61 -23.19 0.30
N LYS A 134 15.53 -22.36 -0.73
CA LYS A 134 15.37 -20.91 -0.53
C LYS A 134 14.09 -20.52 0.23
N THR A 135 13.07 -21.35 0.22
CA THR A 135 11.74 -21.03 0.77
C THR A 135 11.16 -22.09 1.68
N THR A 136 11.84 -23.23 1.86
CA THR A 136 11.41 -24.32 2.73
C THR A 136 12.59 -24.82 3.55
N ILE A 137 12.32 -25.27 4.77
CA ILE A 137 13.32 -25.86 5.65
C ILE A 137 12.74 -27.03 6.41
N GLN A 138 13.56 -28.08 6.60
CA GLN A 138 13.24 -29.28 7.37
C GLN A 138 14.30 -29.52 8.42
N LEU A 139 13.90 -29.58 9.70
CA LEU A 139 14.83 -29.76 10.82
C LEU A 139 14.84 -31.21 11.37
N ASP A 140 13.76 -31.96 11.22
CA ASP A 140 13.63 -33.34 11.78
C ASP A 140 13.73 -34.38 10.69
N ALA A 141 14.85 -35.13 10.68
CA ALA A 141 15.10 -36.23 9.76
C ALA A 141 14.23 -37.50 10.02
N GLY A 142 13.69 -37.62 11.22
CA GLY A 142 12.91 -38.80 11.63
C GLY A 142 11.44 -38.76 11.24
N ARG A 143 10.95 -37.65 10.72
CA ARG A 143 9.56 -37.51 10.34
C ARG A 143 9.27 -38.06 8.95
N THR A 144 8.23 -38.87 8.90
CA THR A 144 7.57 -39.29 7.65
C THR A 144 6.49 -38.31 7.19
N ASN A 145 6.45 -37.12 7.77
CA ASN A 145 5.45 -36.11 7.45
C ASN A 145 5.74 -35.46 6.10
N ILE A 146 4.67 -35.16 5.37
CA ILE A 146 4.71 -34.55 4.05
C ILE A 146 5.09 -33.06 4.18
N GLU A 147 4.65 -32.39 5.26
CA GLU A 147 4.88 -30.96 5.48
C GLU A 147 6.26 -30.70 6.10
N PRO A 148 7.05 -29.75 5.53
CA PRO A 148 8.33 -29.33 6.11
C PRO A 148 8.15 -28.52 7.40
N THR A 149 9.27 -28.19 8.07
CA THR A 149 9.24 -27.32 9.25
C THR A 149 8.69 -25.93 8.92
N LEU A 150 8.96 -25.42 7.72
CA LEU A 150 8.36 -24.18 7.23
C LEU A 150 8.20 -24.20 5.71
N GLU A 151 7.04 -23.72 5.23
CA GLU A 151 6.77 -23.51 3.81
C GLU A 151 5.85 -22.31 3.53
N PRO A 152 5.94 -21.72 2.33
CA PRO A 152 5.05 -20.65 1.88
C PRO A 152 3.76 -21.19 1.28
N VAL A 153 2.64 -20.54 1.59
CA VAL A 153 1.31 -20.85 1.06
C VAL A 153 0.62 -19.57 0.57
N SER A 154 -0.20 -19.67 -0.47
CA SER A 154 -1.04 -18.55 -0.91
C SER A 154 -2.46 -18.72 -0.39
N ILE A 155 -3.05 -17.65 0.18
CA ILE A 155 -4.46 -17.66 0.60
C ILE A 155 -5.44 -17.87 -0.56
N ARG A 156 -4.99 -17.68 -1.81
CA ARG A 156 -5.82 -17.87 -3.00
C ARG A 156 -5.92 -19.31 -3.47
N THR A 157 -5.09 -20.21 -2.92
CA THR A 157 -5.13 -21.63 -3.27
C THR A 157 -5.67 -22.40 -2.08
N SER A 158 -6.74 -23.19 -2.29
CA SER A 158 -7.22 -24.13 -1.29
C SER A 158 -6.22 -25.29 -1.19
N ASP A 159 -5.48 -25.36 -0.09
CA ASP A 159 -4.61 -26.50 0.24
C ASP A 159 -5.21 -27.23 1.44
N THR A 160 -6.17 -28.10 1.16
CA THR A 160 -6.95 -28.83 2.18
C THR A 160 -6.27 -30.10 2.68
N GLY A 161 -5.11 -30.45 2.13
CA GLY A 161 -4.39 -31.69 2.45
C GLY A 161 -3.31 -31.55 3.52
N SER A 162 -2.82 -30.35 3.79
CA SER A 162 -1.73 -30.07 4.70
C SER A 162 -2.23 -29.73 6.11
N HIS A 163 -1.41 -30.04 7.13
CA HIS A 163 -1.73 -29.77 8.53
C HIS A 163 -0.55 -29.12 9.24
N TYR A 164 -0.73 -27.90 9.73
CA TYR A 164 0.31 -27.12 10.39
C TYR A 164 0.05 -26.94 11.89
N ASP A 165 1.13 -26.87 12.65
CA ASP A 165 1.11 -26.55 14.08
C ASP A 165 0.98 -25.05 14.30
N VAL A 166 1.54 -24.25 13.38
CA VAL A 166 1.42 -22.78 13.37
C VAL A 166 1.20 -22.27 11.96
N ILE A 167 0.20 -21.42 11.79
CA ILE A 167 -0.06 -20.71 10.55
C ILE A 167 0.11 -19.21 10.79
N ILE A 168 1.00 -18.57 10.03
CA ILE A 168 1.28 -17.13 10.11
C ILE A 168 0.75 -16.47 8.83
N TYR A 169 -0.27 -15.63 8.98
CA TYR A 169 -0.87 -14.86 7.89
C TYR A 169 -0.23 -13.47 7.86
N ASP A 170 0.48 -13.14 6.78
CA ASP A 170 1.15 -11.86 6.59
C ASP A 170 0.47 -11.03 5.49
N ASP A 171 -0.14 -9.92 5.88
CA ASP A 171 -0.79 -8.94 5.00
C ASP A 171 -1.69 -9.61 3.93
N ILE A 172 -2.65 -10.44 4.35
CA ILE A 172 -3.58 -11.13 3.46
C ILE A 172 -4.64 -10.19 2.87
N ALA A 173 -4.94 -9.06 3.54
CA ALA A 173 -5.77 -7.97 3.01
C ALA A 173 -4.87 -6.89 2.39
N THR A 174 -5.03 -6.66 1.09
CA THR A 174 -4.34 -5.58 0.34
C THR A 174 -5.39 -4.74 -0.38
N LEU A 175 -5.07 -3.49 -0.74
CA LEU A 175 -5.99 -2.66 -1.53
C LEU A 175 -6.35 -3.34 -2.86
N ALA A 176 -5.39 -3.98 -3.52
CA ALA A 176 -5.58 -4.67 -4.80
C ALA A 176 -6.51 -5.91 -4.73
N ASN A 177 -6.86 -6.41 -3.55
CA ASN A 177 -7.75 -7.57 -3.39
C ASN A 177 -9.06 -7.24 -2.66
N GLN A 178 -9.47 -5.98 -2.66
CA GLN A 178 -10.72 -5.53 -2.04
C GLN A 178 -11.94 -5.56 -2.97
N THR A 179 -11.78 -6.00 -4.23
CA THR A 179 -12.95 -6.25 -5.07
C THR A 179 -13.84 -7.31 -4.42
N THR A 180 -15.15 -7.17 -4.54
CA THR A 180 -16.14 -8.06 -3.87
C THR A 180 -15.87 -9.55 -4.14
N ALA A 181 -15.49 -9.91 -5.37
CA ALA A 181 -15.18 -11.30 -5.75
C ALA A 181 -13.91 -11.82 -5.09
N LEU A 182 -12.81 -11.06 -5.13
CA LEU A 182 -11.54 -11.47 -4.51
C LEU A 182 -11.62 -11.49 -2.99
N ARG A 183 -12.33 -10.54 -2.39
CA ARG A 183 -12.59 -10.51 -0.96
C ARG A 183 -13.36 -11.73 -0.50
N GLY A 184 -14.44 -12.12 -1.23
CA GLY A 184 -15.19 -13.35 -0.96
C GLY A 184 -14.29 -14.59 -1.00
N THR A 185 -13.47 -14.74 -2.03
CA THR A 185 -12.54 -15.88 -2.13
C THR A 185 -11.52 -15.90 -0.98
N ILE A 186 -10.98 -14.75 -0.58
CA ILE A 186 -10.03 -14.68 0.53
C ILE A 186 -10.72 -15.00 1.85
N SER A 187 -11.95 -14.52 2.05
CA SER A 187 -12.76 -14.77 3.24
C SER A 187 -13.07 -16.26 3.39
N GLU A 188 -13.55 -16.91 2.35
CA GLU A 188 -13.83 -18.36 2.33
C GLU A 188 -12.57 -19.19 2.60
N ASN A 189 -11.47 -18.89 1.90
CA ASN A 189 -10.23 -19.60 2.09
C ASN A 189 -9.63 -19.36 3.49
N PHE A 190 -9.81 -18.16 4.05
CA PHE A 190 -9.33 -17.86 5.41
C PHE A 190 -10.05 -18.70 6.47
N GLU A 191 -11.37 -18.85 6.38
CA GLU A 191 -12.12 -19.76 7.25
C GLU A 191 -11.65 -21.21 7.11
N GLU A 192 -11.50 -21.68 5.87
CA GLU A 192 -11.04 -23.03 5.59
C GLU A 192 -9.64 -23.30 6.18
N PHE A 193 -8.71 -22.36 6.00
CA PHE A 193 -7.37 -22.46 6.58
C PHE A 193 -7.38 -22.43 8.11
N ALA A 194 -8.16 -21.55 8.72
CA ALA A 194 -8.22 -21.40 10.16
C ALA A 194 -8.80 -22.65 10.86
N ASP A 195 -9.77 -23.31 10.23
CA ASP A 195 -10.51 -24.41 10.83
C ASP A 195 -9.97 -25.81 10.44
N ASN A 196 -9.54 -25.97 9.17
CA ASN A 196 -9.25 -27.30 8.62
C ASN A 196 -7.76 -27.59 8.46
N VAL A 197 -6.93 -26.57 8.28
CA VAL A 197 -5.49 -26.73 8.02
C VAL A 197 -4.69 -26.72 9.31
N ALA A 198 -5.25 -26.18 10.40
CA ALA A 198 -4.67 -26.30 11.73
C ALA A 198 -4.65 -27.77 12.19
N ALA A 199 -3.51 -28.24 12.71
CA ALA A 199 -3.39 -29.60 13.19
C ALA A 199 -4.40 -29.86 14.31
N LYS A 200 -5.12 -30.98 14.21
CA LYS A 200 -6.12 -31.40 15.23
C LYS A 200 -5.48 -31.59 16.59
N GLU A 201 -6.28 -31.42 17.62
CA GLU A 201 -5.85 -31.70 19.00
C GLU A 201 -5.25 -33.12 19.12
N GLY A 202 -4.04 -33.19 19.71
CA GLY A 202 -3.25 -34.43 19.83
C GLY A 202 -2.39 -34.76 18.60
N ALA A 203 -2.52 -34.02 17.47
CA ALA A 203 -1.66 -34.18 16.30
C ALA A 203 -0.62 -33.05 16.16
N THR A 204 -0.62 -32.06 17.05
CA THR A 204 0.36 -30.98 17.11
C THR A 204 1.55 -31.32 18.01
N VAL A 205 2.71 -30.79 17.69
CA VAL A 205 3.90 -30.86 18.56
C VAL A 205 3.92 -29.77 19.64
N LEU A 206 3.07 -28.78 19.53
CA LEU A 206 2.91 -27.78 20.58
C LEU A 206 2.27 -28.37 21.82
N PRO A 207 2.52 -27.83 23.02
CA PRO A 207 2.03 -28.37 24.28
C PRO A 207 0.51 -28.57 24.35
N HIS A 208 -0.26 -27.76 23.61
CA HIS A 208 -1.71 -27.80 23.70
C HIS A 208 -2.36 -27.94 22.33
N LYS A 209 -2.48 -26.85 21.58
CA LYS A 209 -3.19 -26.77 20.29
C LYS A 209 -2.38 -26.00 19.25
N SER A 210 -2.72 -26.18 18.00
CA SER A 210 -2.22 -25.37 16.90
C SER A 210 -2.59 -23.90 17.08
N ILE A 211 -1.79 -23.00 16.49
CA ILE A 211 -1.91 -21.56 16.66
C ILE A 211 -2.03 -20.89 15.30
N ASN A 212 -2.98 -19.98 15.18
CA ASN A 212 -3.10 -19.04 14.06
C ASN A 212 -2.62 -17.65 14.49
N ILE A 213 -1.69 -17.07 13.75
CA ILE A 213 -1.16 -15.73 13.98
C ILE A 213 -1.43 -14.89 12.73
N VAL A 214 -2.33 -13.92 12.84
CA VAL A 214 -2.65 -12.99 11.76
C VAL A 214 -2.00 -11.66 12.06
N ILE A 215 -1.16 -11.18 11.14
CA ILE A 215 -0.59 -9.83 11.18
C ILE A 215 -1.06 -9.04 9.98
N GLY A 216 -1.30 -7.77 10.18
CA GLY A 216 -1.75 -6.91 9.11
C GLY A 216 -1.88 -5.45 9.52
N THR A 217 -2.25 -4.67 8.52
CA THR A 217 -2.75 -3.30 8.66
C THR A 217 -4.16 -3.24 8.11
N ARG A 218 -5.01 -2.43 8.71
CA ARG A 218 -6.36 -2.18 8.20
C ARG A 218 -6.27 -1.41 6.89
N LYS A 219 -7.08 -1.79 5.91
CA LYS A 219 -7.14 -1.15 4.59
C LYS A 219 -8.51 -0.55 4.32
N THR A 220 -9.53 -1.35 4.50
CA THR A 220 -10.92 -0.98 4.25
C THR A 220 -11.79 -1.43 5.43
N PRO A 221 -12.99 -0.84 5.65
CA PRO A 221 -13.88 -1.25 6.73
C PRO A 221 -14.34 -2.70 6.63
N GLU A 222 -14.37 -3.22 5.43
CA GLU A 222 -14.91 -4.54 5.10
C GLU A 222 -13.81 -5.55 4.78
N ASP A 223 -12.57 -5.30 5.24
CA ASP A 223 -11.49 -6.26 5.05
C ASP A 223 -11.75 -7.58 5.81
N VAL A 224 -11.07 -8.64 5.41
CA VAL A 224 -11.16 -9.98 6.01
C VAL A 224 -10.92 -9.96 7.53
N TYR A 225 -10.14 -9.00 8.01
CA TYR A 225 -9.89 -8.85 9.45
C TYR A 225 -11.14 -8.40 10.21
N ARG A 226 -11.93 -7.51 9.62
CA ARG A 226 -13.22 -7.09 10.20
C ARG A 226 -14.25 -8.21 10.13
N GLU A 227 -14.21 -8.98 9.08
CA GLU A 227 -15.15 -10.08 8.86
C GLU A 227 -14.95 -11.22 9.87
N HIS A 228 -13.71 -11.63 10.13
CA HIS A 228 -13.41 -12.83 10.90
C HIS A 228 -12.78 -12.58 12.28
N ILE A 229 -12.09 -11.48 12.49
CA ILE A 229 -11.27 -11.26 13.69
C ILE A 229 -11.80 -10.14 14.58
N LEU A 230 -12.17 -9.02 13.98
CA LEU A 230 -12.53 -7.79 14.72
C LEU A 230 -14.03 -7.58 14.80
N THR A 231 -14.51 -7.10 15.93
CA THR A 231 -15.94 -6.79 16.16
C THR A 231 -16.33 -5.40 15.66
N THR A 232 -15.37 -4.49 15.47
CA THR A 232 -15.64 -3.09 15.14
C THR A 232 -14.51 -2.49 14.28
N ASN A 233 -14.86 -1.46 13.49
CA ASN A 233 -13.91 -0.60 12.81
C ASN A 233 -13.50 0.61 13.67
N ASN A 234 -14.29 0.95 14.67
CA ASN A 234 -14.05 2.08 15.56
C ASN A 234 -13.91 1.58 17.00
N PRO A 235 -12.73 1.06 17.39
CA PRO A 235 -12.52 0.51 18.71
C PRO A 235 -12.42 1.59 19.79
N GLU A 236 -12.77 1.23 21.01
CA GLU A 236 -12.37 2.00 22.18
C GLU A 236 -10.87 1.81 22.45
N TRP A 237 -10.18 2.92 22.57
CA TRP A 237 -8.72 2.95 22.73
C TRP A 237 -8.34 3.14 24.18
N ASP A 238 -7.47 2.30 24.68
CA ASP A 238 -6.70 2.48 25.91
C ASP A 238 -5.31 3.01 25.51
N ASP A 239 -5.17 4.35 25.44
CA ASP A 239 -3.99 5.04 24.93
C ASP A 239 -3.61 4.56 23.50
N PHE A 240 -2.55 3.81 23.33
CA PHE A 240 -2.08 3.31 22.03
C PHE A 240 -2.76 2.02 21.57
N ILE A 241 -3.47 1.30 22.42
CA ILE A 241 -3.95 -0.07 22.16
C ILE A 241 -5.45 -0.21 22.33
N ALA A 242 -6.07 -1.02 21.48
CA ALA A 242 -7.43 -1.54 21.68
C ALA A 242 -7.38 -3.07 21.88
N ARG A 243 -8.00 -3.55 22.97
CA ARG A 243 -7.98 -4.97 23.38
C ARG A 243 -9.33 -5.65 23.27
N ASN A 244 -10.43 -4.94 23.52
CA ASN A 244 -11.79 -5.50 23.56
C ASN A 244 -12.46 -5.43 22.18
N VAL A 245 -11.78 -5.96 21.16
CA VAL A 245 -12.18 -5.84 19.76
C VAL A 245 -12.28 -7.18 19.05
N SER A 246 -12.16 -8.28 19.80
CA SER A 246 -12.05 -9.62 19.24
C SER A 246 -13.40 -10.30 19.04
N ARG A 247 -13.59 -10.96 17.92
CA ARG A 247 -14.68 -11.94 17.75
C ARG A 247 -14.42 -13.19 18.61
N PRO A 248 -15.47 -13.96 18.93
CA PRO A 248 -15.33 -15.24 19.64
C PRO A 248 -14.30 -16.14 18.97
N GLY A 249 -13.43 -16.76 19.77
CA GLY A 249 -12.35 -17.63 19.29
C GLY A 249 -11.05 -16.89 18.94
N TRP A 250 -11.06 -15.58 18.83
CA TRP A 250 -9.89 -14.75 18.53
C TRP A 250 -9.45 -13.90 19.72
N ALA A 251 -8.16 -13.57 19.76
CA ALA A 251 -7.63 -12.51 20.63
C ALA A 251 -6.88 -11.49 19.79
N ALA A 252 -7.49 -10.34 19.59
CA ALA A 252 -6.91 -9.27 18.81
C ALA A 252 -6.20 -8.23 19.69
N ARG A 253 -5.09 -7.72 19.17
CA ARG A 253 -4.34 -6.57 19.70
C ARG A 253 -4.18 -5.56 18.57
N VAL A 254 -4.84 -4.43 18.70
CA VAL A 254 -4.81 -3.38 17.69
C VAL A 254 -4.06 -2.19 18.25
N TRP A 255 -2.96 -1.79 17.60
CA TRP A 255 -2.09 -0.69 18.00
C TRP A 255 -2.14 0.43 16.98
N ARG A 256 -2.21 1.68 17.44
CA ARG A 256 -2.16 2.90 16.61
C ARG A 256 -0.84 3.63 16.76
N ALA A 257 -0.47 4.43 15.75
CA ALA A 257 0.80 5.16 15.72
C ALA A 257 0.85 6.29 16.76
N THR A 258 -0.27 6.97 16.96
CA THR A 258 -0.39 8.05 17.97
C THR A 258 -1.77 8.05 18.62
N PRO A 259 -1.90 8.33 19.91
CA PRO A 259 -3.18 8.60 20.54
C PRO A 259 -3.63 10.06 20.31
N ASP A 260 -2.73 10.94 19.88
CA ASP A 260 -2.89 12.39 19.88
C ASP A 260 -3.27 12.92 18.48
N TRP A 261 -4.12 12.16 17.75
CA TRP A 261 -4.55 12.51 16.40
C TRP A 261 -5.26 13.88 16.31
N GLN A 262 -5.90 14.33 17.38
CA GLN A 262 -6.56 15.63 17.47
C GLN A 262 -5.62 16.82 17.26
N VAL A 263 -4.32 16.64 17.49
CA VAL A 263 -3.30 17.67 17.20
C VAL A 263 -3.26 17.99 15.70
N ILE A 264 -3.42 16.97 14.86
CA ILE A 264 -3.47 17.10 13.42
C ILE A 264 -4.82 17.68 12.97
N GLU A 265 -5.93 17.16 13.52
CA GLU A 265 -7.29 17.62 13.18
C GLU A 265 -7.53 19.08 13.56
N ASN A 266 -6.94 19.55 14.65
CA ASN A 266 -7.07 20.92 15.14
C ASN A 266 -5.98 21.85 14.63
N GLU A 267 -5.09 21.38 13.74
CA GLU A 267 -3.93 22.13 13.24
C GLU A 267 -3.07 22.72 14.37
N ALA A 268 -2.96 21.99 15.52
CA ALA A 268 -2.20 22.42 16.69
C ALA A 268 -0.68 22.11 16.54
N PHE A 269 -0.10 22.55 15.44
CA PHE A 269 1.30 22.37 15.07
C PHE A 269 1.87 23.65 14.44
N GLU A 270 3.18 23.75 14.35
CA GLU A 270 3.92 24.82 13.70
C GLU A 270 4.74 24.26 12.53
N VAL A 271 4.87 25.05 11.45
CA VAL A 271 5.60 24.69 10.24
C VAL A 271 6.84 25.56 10.11
N HIS A 272 8.03 24.95 10.07
CA HIS A 272 9.31 25.65 9.97
C HIS A 272 9.83 25.61 8.53
N GLY A 273 9.98 26.80 7.92
CA GLY A 273 10.49 26.97 6.55
C GLY A 273 12.02 27.08 6.50
N THR A 274 12.58 26.81 5.32
CA THR A 274 14.02 26.98 5.03
C THR A 274 14.47 28.44 5.10
N ASP A 275 13.54 29.39 5.05
CA ASP A 275 13.78 30.82 5.22
C ASP A 275 13.95 31.23 6.71
N GLY A 276 13.80 30.28 7.63
CA GLY A 276 13.91 30.48 9.08
C GLY A 276 12.65 31.06 9.74
N ASN A 277 11.55 31.18 9.00
CA ASN A 277 10.26 31.59 9.55
C ASN A 277 9.46 30.38 10.05
N VAL A 278 8.52 30.67 10.97
CA VAL A 278 7.55 29.72 11.50
C VAL A 278 6.16 30.13 11.03
N TYR A 279 5.42 29.18 10.48
CA TYR A 279 4.08 29.39 9.92
C TYR A 279 3.06 28.60 10.74
N GLU A 280 1.83 29.11 10.85
CA GLU A 280 0.76 28.46 11.60
C GLU A 280 0.22 27.22 10.86
N THR A 281 0.16 27.27 9.52
CA THR A 281 -0.28 26.15 8.69
C THR A 281 0.62 25.95 7.47
N ILE A 282 0.53 24.80 6.81
CA ILE A 282 1.23 24.57 5.51
C ILE A 282 0.78 25.57 4.44
N ARG A 283 -0.48 26.01 4.50
CA ARG A 283 -1.05 26.94 3.49
C ARG A 283 -0.43 28.34 3.58
N ASP A 284 0.14 28.67 4.73
CA ASP A 284 0.79 29.97 4.96
C ASP A 284 2.24 29.99 4.49
N VAL A 285 2.80 28.82 4.15
CA VAL A 285 4.17 28.70 3.64
C VAL A 285 4.19 29.21 2.18
N PRO A 286 5.01 30.24 1.87
CA PRO A 286 5.15 30.71 0.48
C PRO A 286 5.65 29.59 -0.45
N ALA A 287 5.23 29.63 -1.73
CA ALA A 287 5.56 28.59 -2.70
C ALA A 287 7.08 28.40 -2.93
N GLU A 288 7.86 29.46 -2.72
CA GLU A 288 9.31 29.48 -2.84
C GLU A 288 10.06 28.96 -1.60
N VAL A 289 9.34 28.70 -0.50
CA VAL A 289 9.93 28.25 0.77
C VAL A 289 9.68 26.75 0.94
N GLU A 290 10.74 26.00 1.11
CA GLU A 290 10.65 24.57 1.47
C GLU A 290 10.48 24.39 2.98
N ILE A 291 9.78 23.33 3.38
CA ILE A 291 9.69 22.94 4.78
C ILE A 291 10.95 22.15 5.12
N ILE A 292 11.61 22.48 6.22
CA ILE A 292 12.82 21.75 6.66
C ILE A 292 12.47 20.31 7.05
N ASP A 293 13.47 19.42 7.01
CA ASP A 293 13.30 18.03 7.47
C ASP A 293 12.81 18.00 8.92
N ASP A 294 11.72 17.24 9.18
CA ASP A 294 11.01 17.22 10.46
C ASP A 294 10.53 18.62 10.92
N GLY A 295 10.27 19.51 9.98
CA GLY A 295 9.91 20.91 10.22
C GLY A 295 8.48 21.14 10.68
N ILE A 296 7.66 20.11 10.83
CA ILE A 296 6.32 20.23 11.42
C ILE A 296 6.37 19.71 12.83
N GLN A 297 6.14 20.60 13.80
CA GLN A 297 6.30 20.33 15.23
C GLN A 297 5.01 20.67 15.98
N PRO A 298 4.72 20.02 17.13
CA PRO A 298 3.58 20.41 17.95
C PRO A 298 3.72 21.86 18.40
N ALA A 299 2.62 22.63 18.33
CA ALA A 299 2.62 24.05 18.69
C ALA A 299 2.72 24.23 20.19
N GLY A 300 3.63 25.09 20.65
CA GLY A 300 3.77 25.48 22.07
C GLY A 300 3.97 24.30 23.03
N ASP A 301 3.07 24.17 24.01
CA ASP A 301 3.11 23.09 25.02
C ASP A 301 2.25 21.85 24.60
N THR A 302 1.87 21.75 23.33
CA THR A 302 1.06 20.64 22.82
C THR A 302 1.87 19.34 22.86
N GLU A 303 1.31 18.29 23.47
CA GLU A 303 1.92 16.96 23.48
C GLU A 303 1.49 16.16 22.23
N PHE A 304 2.46 15.56 21.53
CA PHE A 304 2.21 14.62 20.46
C PHE A 304 3.10 13.39 20.64
N ARG A 305 2.50 12.27 21.00
CA ARG A 305 3.21 11.03 21.33
C ARG A 305 3.16 10.05 20.17
N THR A 306 4.23 9.29 19.96
CA THR A 306 4.30 8.21 18.97
C THR A 306 4.52 6.86 19.65
N LEU A 307 4.02 5.78 19.03
CA LEU A 307 4.11 4.41 19.55
C LEU A 307 5.57 3.94 19.72
N TRP A 308 6.44 4.39 18.84
CA TRP A 308 7.85 4.01 18.82
C TRP A 308 8.73 5.25 18.55
N PRO A 309 8.92 6.13 19.53
CA PRO A 309 9.60 7.42 19.33
C PRO A 309 11.08 7.28 18.96
N GLU A 310 11.73 6.16 19.28
CA GLU A 310 13.12 5.88 18.85
C GLU A 310 13.23 5.59 17.36
N PHE A 311 12.14 5.16 16.72
CA PHE A 311 12.05 4.87 15.30
C PHE A 311 11.38 6.00 14.51
N GLU A 312 10.25 6.50 15.00
CA GLU A 312 9.52 7.62 14.41
C GLU A 312 9.24 8.68 15.47
N ARG A 313 10.04 9.75 15.45
CA ARG A 313 9.85 10.89 16.33
C ARG A 313 8.52 11.60 16.05
N PRO A 314 7.95 12.31 17.03
CA PRO A 314 6.74 13.11 16.84
C PRO A 314 6.77 14.00 15.61
N GLU A 315 7.87 14.73 15.39
CA GLU A 315 8.08 15.65 14.30
C GLU A 315 8.08 14.92 12.94
N THR A 316 8.69 13.73 12.89
CA THR A 316 8.73 12.89 11.69
C THR A 316 7.32 12.42 11.31
N VAL A 317 6.50 12.00 12.29
CA VAL A 317 5.12 11.58 12.02
C VAL A 317 4.27 12.76 11.57
N LEU A 318 4.34 13.90 12.28
CA LEU A 318 3.62 15.11 11.89
C LEU A 318 3.99 15.56 10.48
N THR A 319 5.27 15.66 10.16
CA THR A 319 5.73 16.04 8.83
C THR A 319 5.23 15.08 7.75
N LYS A 320 5.29 13.76 7.98
CA LYS A 320 4.76 12.77 7.04
C LYS A 320 3.27 12.88 6.79
N VAL A 321 2.49 13.15 7.82
CA VAL A 321 1.02 13.21 7.71
C VAL A 321 0.57 14.53 7.12
N VAL A 322 1.10 15.63 7.63
CA VAL A 322 0.63 16.98 7.28
C VAL A 322 1.14 17.39 5.89
N SER A 323 2.41 17.06 5.54
CA SER A 323 2.96 17.35 4.22
C SER A 323 2.40 16.45 3.10
N LYS A 324 1.83 15.27 3.44
CA LYS A 324 1.20 14.33 2.52
C LYS A 324 -0.32 14.35 2.65
N ALA A 325 -0.91 15.51 2.78
CA ALA A 325 -2.32 15.68 3.09
C ALA A 325 -3.29 14.89 2.18
N GLY A 326 -2.90 14.57 0.92
CA GLY A 326 -3.68 13.72 0.01
C GLY A 326 -3.79 12.25 0.39
N SER A 327 -2.91 11.75 1.27
CA SER A 327 -2.95 10.37 1.74
C SER A 327 -3.38 10.24 3.21
N ALA A 328 -3.95 11.29 3.81
CA ALA A 328 -4.31 11.30 5.23
C ALA A 328 -5.30 10.19 5.59
N GLY A 329 -6.26 9.89 4.71
CA GLY A 329 -7.23 8.80 4.88
C GLY A 329 -6.56 7.43 4.91
N LEU A 330 -5.73 7.14 3.93
CA LEU A 330 -4.96 5.88 3.86
C LEU A 330 -3.96 5.80 5.03
N TRP A 331 -3.29 6.89 5.36
CA TRP A 331 -2.41 6.93 6.52
C TRP A 331 -3.16 6.61 7.82
N ARG A 332 -4.37 7.16 8.01
CA ARG A 332 -5.24 6.83 9.15
C ARG A 332 -5.65 5.36 9.15
N ALA A 333 -6.01 4.80 8.01
CA ALA A 333 -6.32 3.38 7.91
C ALA A 333 -5.13 2.52 8.34
N GLU A 334 -3.97 2.74 7.75
CA GLU A 334 -2.79 1.91 7.93
C GLU A 334 -2.07 2.13 9.27
N ASN A 335 -2.05 3.37 9.78
CA ASN A 335 -1.25 3.71 10.95
C ASN A 335 -2.08 4.00 12.20
N GLN A 336 -3.34 4.45 12.04
CA GLN A 336 -4.28 4.60 13.16
C GLN A 336 -5.25 3.41 13.26
N GLN A 337 -5.15 2.44 12.34
CA GLN A 337 -6.05 1.29 12.25
C GLN A 337 -7.53 1.72 12.15
N ASN A 338 -7.76 2.88 11.52
CA ASN A 338 -9.09 3.44 11.29
C ASN A 338 -9.43 3.40 9.79
N PRO A 339 -9.92 2.27 9.28
CA PRO A 339 -10.23 2.11 7.87
C PRO A 339 -11.42 2.93 7.39
N GLU A 340 -12.33 3.35 8.30
CA GLU A 340 -13.46 4.22 7.93
C GLU A 340 -13.00 5.59 7.45
N ALA A 341 -11.83 6.04 7.90
CA ALA A 341 -11.23 7.26 7.41
C ALA A 341 -10.73 7.16 5.95
N ALA A 342 -10.55 5.94 5.45
CA ALA A 342 -10.19 5.68 4.05
C ALA A 342 -11.43 5.50 3.15
N VAL A 343 -12.61 5.25 3.73
CA VAL A 343 -13.85 5.08 2.96
C VAL A 343 -14.44 6.41 2.57
N GLY A 344 -14.52 6.62 1.27
CA GLY A 344 -15.26 7.71 0.66
C GLY A 344 -14.53 9.05 0.64
N ARG A 345 -13.23 9.12 0.95
CA ARG A 345 -12.41 10.34 0.81
C ARG A 345 -10.92 10.03 0.75
N VAL A 346 -10.48 9.19 -0.16
CA VAL A 346 -9.08 9.23 -0.59
C VAL A 346 -8.88 10.53 -1.36
N LEU A 347 -9.92 10.97 -2.09
CA LEU A 347 -9.94 12.20 -2.85
C LEU A 347 -11.12 13.07 -2.40
N ASP A 348 -10.84 14.32 -2.02
CA ASP A 348 -11.88 15.29 -1.65
C ASP A 348 -12.32 16.08 -2.87
N LEU A 349 -13.62 16.42 -2.94
CA LEU A 349 -14.16 17.32 -3.97
C LEU A 349 -13.51 18.69 -3.94
N ASP A 350 -13.18 19.20 -2.76
CA ASP A 350 -12.57 20.51 -2.57
C ASP A 350 -11.15 20.61 -3.18
N TRP A 351 -10.53 19.48 -3.55
CA TRP A 351 -9.25 19.47 -4.26
C TRP A 351 -9.41 19.80 -5.73
N LEU A 352 -10.56 19.50 -6.33
CA LEU A 352 -10.91 19.89 -7.69
C LEU A 352 -11.35 21.37 -7.70
N ARG A 353 -10.37 22.27 -7.73
CA ARG A 353 -10.65 23.72 -7.75
C ARG A 353 -11.05 24.13 -9.16
N PHE A 354 -12.35 24.31 -9.37
CA PHE A 354 -12.88 24.82 -10.63
C PHE A 354 -12.57 26.31 -10.77
N VAL A 355 -12.04 26.68 -11.92
CA VAL A 355 -11.82 28.05 -12.36
C VAL A 355 -12.51 28.28 -13.71
N ASP A 356 -12.66 29.54 -14.13
CA ASP A 356 -13.24 29.83 -15.43
C ASP A 356 -12.44 29.14 -16.56
N PRO A 357 -13.11 28.70 -17.63
CA PRO A 357 -12.43 28.14 -18.81
C PRO A 357 -11.41 29.13 -19.37
N ILE A 358 -10.28 28.58 -19.84
CA ILE A 358 -9.22 29.37 -20.45
C ILE A 358 -9.80 30.11 -21.69
N PRO A 359 -9.71 31.44 -21.77
CA PRO A 359 -10.14 32.19 -22.95
C PRO A 359 -9.32 31.79 -24.19
N ARG A 360 -9.94 31.73 -25.36
CA ARG A 360 -9.23 31.37 -26.60
C ARG A 360 -8.07 32.29 -26.92
N ASP A 361 -8.17 33.56 -26.54
CA ASP A 361 -7.13 34.56 -26.77
C ASP A 361 -5.86 34.28 -25.92
N ASP A 362 -5.97 33.46 -24.89
CA ASP A 362 -4.87 33.11 -24.00
C ASP A 362 -4.24 31.73 -24.35
N TYR A 363 -4.78 31.02 -25.37
CA TYR A 363 -4.32 29.68 -25.74
C TYR A 363 -2.84 29.64 -26.12
N ASP A 364 -2.37 30.63 -26.89
CA ASP A 364 -0.98 30.72 -27.36
C ASP A 364 0.04 31.01 -26.24
N ALA A 365 -0.43 31.46 -25.08
CA ALA A 365 0.41 31.72 -23.92
C ALA A 365 0.68 30.44 -23.08
N LEU A 366 0.00 29.34 -23.38
CA LEU A 366 0.05 28.10 -22.62
C LEU A 366 0.62 26.96 -23.47
N GLU A 367 1.21 25.97 -22.79
CA GLU A 367 1.61 24.71 -23.41
C GLU A 367 0.50 23.67 -23.20
N TRP A 368 0.12 22.94 -24.25
CA TRP A 368 -1.02 22.04 -24.21
C TRP A 368 -0.61 20.59 -24.42
N TYR A 369 -1.06 19.73 -23.53
CA TYR A 369 -0.76 18.32 -23.52
C TYR A 369 -2.05 17.49 -23.45
N ALA A 370 -2.06 16.39 -24.18
CA ALA A 370 -3.12 15.39 -24.06
C ALA A 370 -2.53 14.04 -23.63
N GLY A 371 -3.28 13.25 -22.90
CA GLY A 371 -2.94 11.88 -22.51
C GLY A 371 -4.05 10.93 -22.96
N LEU A 372 -3.66 9.84 -23.58
CA LEU A 372 -4.54 8.77 -24.01
C LEU A 372 -4.25 7.49 -23.24
N ASP A 373 -5.25 7.02 -22.53
CA ASP A 373 -5.34 5.66 -21.99
C ASP A 373 -6.29 4.85 -22.87
N PHE A 374 -5.89 3.67 -23.31
CA PHE A 374 -6.67 2.88 -24.27
C PHE A 374 -6.97 1.47 -23.76
N ALA A 375 -8.17 0.98 -24.02
CA ALA A 375 -8.56 -0.38 -23.71
C ALA A 375 -7.81 -1.38 -24.60
N ASN A 376 -7.30 -2.47 -24.02
CA ASN A 376 -6.62 -3.53 -24.77
C ASN A 376 -7.59 -4.24 -25.73
N PRO A 377 -7.42 -4.12 -27.05
CA PRO A 377 -8.35 -4.69 -28.04
C PRO A 377 -8.31 -6.22 -28.10
N ASN A 378 -7.33 -6.87 -27.50
CA ASN A 378 -7.15 -8.32 -27.57
C ASN A 378 -7.94 -9.10 -26.49
N ASN A 379 -8.74 -8.45 -25.67
CA ASN A 379 -9.51 -9.12 -24.62
C ASN A 379 -10.95 -9.45 -25.06
N LEU A 380 -11.08 -10.24 -26.13
CA LEU A 380 -12.36 -10.73 -26.66
C LEU A 380 -13.25 -11.43 -25.61
N ALA A 381 -12.65 -12.01 -24.57
CA ALA A 381 -13.40 -12.68 -23.50
C ALA A 381 -14.04 -11.67 -22.52
N ALA A 382 -13.44 -10.50 -22.32
CA ALA A 382 -14.01 -9.41 -21.53
C ALA A 382 -15.11 -8.68 -22.30
N GLU A 383 -14.93 -8.50 -23.62
CA GLU A 383 -15.94 -7.91 -24.50
C GLU A 383 -17.27 -8.71 -24.48
N GLN A 384 -17.20 -10.05 -24.55
CA GLN A 384 -18.38 -10.93 -24.47
C GLN A 384 -19.11 -10.87 -23.12
N ARG A 385 -18.44 -10.40 -22.06
CA ARG A 385 -19.03 -10.24 -20.72
C ARG A 385 -19.47 -8.81 -20.41
N GLY A 386 -19.24 -7.86 -21.33
CA GLY A 386 -19.52 -6.43 -21.11
C GLY A 386 -18.56 -5.76 -20.12
N GLU A 387 -17.38 -6.35 -19.90
CA GLU A 387 -16.34 -5.91 -18.95
C GLU A 387 -15.17 -5.20 -19.65
N THR A 388 -15.37 -4.66 -20.85
CA THR A 388 -14.32 -3.94 -21.59
C THR A 388 -14.00 -2.60 -20.95
N ASP A 389 -12.72 -2.30 -20.81
CA ASP A 389 -12.22 -1.00 -20.39
C ASP A 389 -12.58 0.08 -21.43
N TYR A 390 -12.47 1.35 -21.03
CA TYR A 390 -12.74 2.49 -21.89
C TYR A 390 -11.46 2.99 -22.56
N TRP A 391 -11.64 3.64 -23.70
CA TRP A 391 -10.69 4.62 -24.22
C TRP A 391 -10.95 5.93 -23.50
N ALA A 392 -9.92 6.52 -22.93
CA ALA A 392 -10.02 7.76 -22.20
C ALA A 392 -8.99 8.78 -22.68
N LEU A 393 -9.40 10.02 -22.69
CA LEU A 393 -8.58 11.16 -23.12
C LEU A 393 -8.64 12.25 -22.04
N GLY A 394 -7.49 12.76 -21.63
CA GLY A 394 -7.36 13.87 -20.70
C GLY A 394 -6.55 15.00 -21.33
N VAL A 395 -6.92 16.25 -21.05
CA VAL A 395 -6.20 17.43 -21.55
C VAL A 395 -5.78 18.34 -20.41
N VAL A 396 -4.51 18.75 -20.46
CA VAL A 396 -3.87 19.67 -19.51
C VAL A 396 -3.22 20.83 -20.27
N ALA A 397 -3.51 22.05 -19.84
CA ALA A 397 -2.79 23.25 -20.24
C ALA A 397 -1.80 23.66 -19.14
N TYR A 398 -0.62 24.12 -19.49
CA TYR A 398 0.43 24.52 -18.56
C TYR A 398 0.85 25.97 -18.77
N ASP A 399 0.75 26.73 -17.70
CA ASP A 399 1.26 28.09 -17.61
C ASP A 399 2.69 28.03 -17.05
N ARG A 400 3.67 28.18 -17.92
CA ARG A 400 5.09 28.13 -17.55
C ARG A 400 5.53 29.32 -16.68
N GLU A 401 4.89 30.48 -16.84
CA GLU A 401 5.28 31.69 -16.09
C GLU A 401 4.87 31.57 -14.61
N ASN A 402 3.73 30.91 -14.34
CA ASN A 402 3.18 30.78 -13.00
C ASN A 402 3.37 29.37 -12.42
N ASP A 403 4.03 28.46 -13.12
CA ASP A 403 4.17 27.03 -12.77
C ASP A 403 2.83 26.37 -12.40
N GLN A 404 1.78 26.70 -13.16
CA GLN A 404 0.41 26.27 -12.89
C GLN A 404 -0.12 25.38 -14.02
N GLN A 405 -0.66 24.23 -13.65
CA GLN A 405 -1.39 23.37 -14.59
C GLN A 405 -2.90 23.55 -14.47
N TYR A 406 -3.57 23.37 -15.60
CA TYR A 406 -5.03 23.40 -15.71
C TYR A 406 -5.52 22.13 -16.38
N ALA A 407 -6.26 21.29 -15.68
CA ALA A 407 -7.02 20.20 -16.28
C ALA A 407 -8.22 20.82 -17.02
N VAL A 408 -8.26 20.63 -18.32
CA VAL A 408 -9.22 21.33 -19.19
C VAL A 408 -10.45 20.51 -19.43
N ASP A 409 -10.28 19.25 -19.83
CA ASP A 409 -11.40 18.32 -20.03
C ASP A 409 -10.96 16.86 -19.97
N VAL A 410 -11.96 15.96 -19.85
CA VAL A 410 -11.79 14.50 -19.79
C VAL A 410 -12.90 13.83 -20.59
N TRP A 411 -12.55 12.85 -21.39
CA TRP A 411 -13.50 12.07 -22.20
C TRP A 411 -13.24 10.60 -22.01
N ARG A 412 -14.27 9.79 -22.24
CA ARG A 412 -14.14 8.35 -22.42
C ARG A 412 -15.24 7.84 -23.34
N ASP A 413 -14.94 6.75 -24.03
CA ASP A 413 -15.91 6.02 -24.83
C ASP A 413 -15.58 4.52 -24.88
N ARG A 414 -16.59 3.71 -25.20
CA ARG A 414 -16.49 2.24 -25.32
C ARG A 414 -16.71 1.81 -26.76
N GLY A 415 -16.12 0.68 -27.13
CA GLY A 415 -16.51 -0.04 -28.31
C GLY A 415 -15.71 0.26 -29.56
N PHE A 416 -14.50 0.78 -29.42
CA PHE A 416 -13.63 0.97 -30.59
C PHE A 416 -13.06 -0.35 -31.08
N MET A 417 -13.60 -0.82 -32.18
CA MET A 417 -12.98 -1.85 -33.00
C MET A 417 -12.07 -1.19 -34.04
N TRP A 418 -10.87 -0.75 -33.61
CA TRP A 418 -9.73 -0.29 -34.43
C TRP A 418 -9.71 1.14 -35.01
N LYS A 419 -8.56 1.48 -35.51
CA LYS A 419 -7.92 2.62 -36.19
C LYS A 419 -8.84 3.83 -36.43
N GLU A 420 -9.87 3.67 -37.22
CA GLU A 420 -10.75 4.74 -37.67
C GLU A 420 -11.55 5.36 -36.50
N ALA A 421 -12.11 4.52 -35.63
CA ALA A 421 -12.91 4.99 -34.51
C ALA A 421 -12.05 5.67 -33.42
N ALA A 422 -10.79 5.23 -33.23
CA ALA A 422 -9.83 5.88 -32.33
C ALA A 422 -9.46 7.27 -32.85
N THR A 423 -9.18 7.39 -34.14
CA THR A 423 -8.85 8.68 -34.79
C THR A 423 -10.03 9.62 -34.73
N ASP A 424 -11.24 9.15 -35.01
CA ASP A 424 -12.48 9.93 -34.89
C ASP A 424 -12.69 10.43 -33.47
N PHE A 425 -12.50 9.57 -32.47
CA PHE A 425 -12.61 9.95 -31.05
C PHE A 425 -11.60 11.04 -30.66
N ILE A 426 -10.33 10.86 -31.02
CA ILE A 426 -9.27 11.82 -30.73
C ILE A 426 -9.52 13.14 -31.47
N ALA A 427 -9.78 13.08 -32.77
CA ALA A 427 -10.04 14.27 -33.58
C ALA A 427 -11.28 15.05 -33.11
N ALA A 428 -12.37 14.35 -32.79
CA ALA A 428 -13.59 14.98 -32.30
C ALA A 428 -13.40 15.74 -30.97
N ASN A 429 -12.56 15.21 -30.08
CA ASN A 429 -12.38 15.76 -28.73
C ASN A 429 -11.22 16.76 -28.62
N LEU A 430 -10.17 16.62 -29.44
CA LEU A 430 -9.04 17.57 -29.46
C LEU A 430 -9.22 18.70 -30.49
N SER A 431 -10.20 18.62 -31.37
CA SER A 431 -10.47 19.65 -32.40
C SER A 431 -10.65 21.03 -31.76
N GLY A 432 -9.86 22.01 -32.24
CA GLY A 432 -9.92 23.38 -31.78
C GLY A 432 -9.14 23.69 -30.49
N LEU A 433 -8.43 22.69 -29.94
CA LEU A 433 -7.45 22.87 -28.88
C LEU A 433 -6.03 22.89 -29.49
N PRO A 434 -5.14 23.80 -29.07
CA PRO A 434 -3.79 23.91 -29.62
C PRO A 434 -2.83 22.87 -28.98
N ILE A 435 -3.17 21.60 -29.06
CA ILE A 435 -2.37 20.52 -28.48
C ILE A 435 -0.99 20.50 -29.14
N GLY A 436 0.07 20.56 -28.34
CA GLY A 436 1.45 20.41 -28.79
C GLY A 436 1.94 18.96 -28.80
N GLU A 437 1.48 18.17 -27.82
CA GLU A 437 1.91 16.77 -27.68
C GLU A 437 0.79 15.90 -27.09
N LEU A 438 0.56 14.73 -27.73
CA LEU A 438 -0.33 13.69 -27.28
C LEU A 438 0.52 12.52 -26.77
N PHE A 439 0.44 12.21 -25.50
CA PHE A 439 1.06 11.04 -24.89
C PHE A 439 0.13 9.84 -24.96
N VAL A 440 0.64 8.71 -25.45
CA VAL A 440 -0.10 7.45 -25.55
C VAL A 440 0.56 6.44 -24.63
N GLU A 441 -0.20 5.79 -23.74
CA GLU A 441 0.36 4.78 -22.86
C GLU A 441 0.96 3.61 -23.67
N SER A 442 2.25 3.30 -23.49
CA SER A 442 2.98 2.30 -24.29
C SER A 442 2.91 0.87 -23.73
N ASN A 443 2.11 0.62 -22.69
CA ASN A 443 1.93 -0.70 -22.12
C ASN A 443 1.17 -1.61 -23.13
N PHE A 444 1.69 -2.83 -23.37
CA PHE A 444 1.17 -3.85 -24.29
C PHE A 444 1.21 -3.46 -25.77
N ALA A 445 0.13 -2.93 -26.34
CA ALA A 445 0.02 -2.57 -27.75
C ALA A 445 0.15 -1.07 -28.03
N GLY A 446 0.59 -0.28 -27.03
CA GLY A 446 0.56 1.17 -27.09
C GLY A 446 1.52 1.79 -28.10
N GLU A 447 2.65 1.14 -28.39
CA GLU A 447 3.56 1.60 -29.44
C GLU A 447 2.92 1.48 -30.81
N GLU A 448 2.27 0.34 -31.09
CA GLU A 448 1.56 0.10 -32.35
C GLU A 448 0.38 1.10 -32.52
N ILE A 449 -0.33 1.40 -31.43
CA ILE A 449 -1.40 2.40 -31.42
C ILE A 449 -0.85 3.81 -31.63
N ALA A 450 0.25 4.16 -30.97
CA ALA A 450 0.89 5.45 -31.17
C ALA A 450 1.39 5.64 -32.62
N GLU A 451 1.94 4.59 -33.25
CA GLU A 451 2.32 4.61 -34.66
C GLU A 451 1.10 4.85 -35.57
N VAL A 452 0.01 4.15 -35.30
CA VAL A 452 -1.25 4.32 -36.07
C VAL A 452 -1.82 5.72 -35.91
N ILE A 453 -1.83 6.29 -34.71
CA ILE A 453 -2.31 7.66 -34.45
C ILE A 453 -1.36 8.71 -35.05
N ALA A 454 -0.09 8.39 -35.18
CA ALA A 454 0.91 9.29 -35.80
C ALA A 454 0.91 9.24 -37.34
N ASP A 455 0.28 8.23 -37.96
CA ASP A 455 0.28 8.03 -39.40
C ASP A 455 -0.73 8.94 -40.09
N PRO A 456 -0.30 9.87 -40.98
CA PRO A 456 -1.22 10.73 -41.73
C PRO A 456 -2.25 9.98 -42.58
N GLU A 457 -1.91 8.80 -43.11
CA GLU A 457 -2.83 8.01 -43.93
C GLU A 457 -4.07 7.59 -43.13
N THR A 458 -3.93 7.37 -41.82
CA THR A 458 -5.03 7.01 -40.92
C THR A 458 -6.10 8.11 -40.85
N TYR A 459 -5.68 9.39 -40.89
CA TYR A 459 -6.60 10.54 -40.87
C TYR A 459 -7.26 10.78 -42.23
N GLU A 460 -6.56 10.49 -43.32
CA GLU A 460 -7.15 10.53 -44.67
C GLU A 460 -8.25 9.45 -44.84
N GLU A 461 -8.02 8.24 -44.32
CA GLU A 461 -9.00 7.15 -44.32
C GLU A 461 -10.23 7.47 -43.47
N ALA A 462 -10.04 8.09 -42.31
CA ALA A 462 -11.11 8.53 -41.42
C ALA A 462 -11.82 9.81 -41.89
N ALA A 463 -11.33 10.49 -42.94
CA ALA A 463 -11.84 11.74 -43.46
C ALA A 463 -11.88 12.90 -42.42
N VAL A 464 -10.91 12.93 -41.51
CA VAL A 464 -10.69 13.98 -40.53
C VAL A 464 -9.39 14.72 -40.81
N ASP A 465 -9.28 15.96 -40.31
CA ASP A 465 -8.07 16.76 -40.49
C ASP A 465 -6.87 16.15 -39.74
N GLU A 466 -5.72 16.07 -40.40
CA GLU A 466 -4.45 15.65 -39.79
C GLU A 466 -4.10 16.56 -38.60
N PRO A 467 -3.79 15.97 -37.42
CA PRO A 467 -3.44 16.77 -36.25
C PRO A 467 -2.06 17.42 -36.38
N SER A 468 -1.92 18.61 -35.80
CA SER A 468 -0.65 19.34 -35.77
C SER A 468 0.23 19.01 -34.56
N TYR A 469 -0.22 18.10 -33.66
CA TYR A 469 0.52 17.71 -32.46
C TYR A 469 1.46 16.54 -32.71
N ARG A 470 2.49 16.44 -31.86
CA ARG A 470 3.35 15.26 -31.82
C ARG A 470 2.65 14.14 -31.04
N VAL A 471 2.74 12.91 -31.53
CA VAL A 471 2.34 11.70 -30.79
C VAL A 471 3.58 11.07 -30.16
N THR A 472 3.53 10.82 -28.86
CA THR A 472 4.67 10.28 -28.09
C THR A 472 4.21 9.08 -27.25
N PRO A 473 4.72 7.87 -27.53
CA PRO A 473 4.49 6.74 -26.64
C PRO A 473 5.16 6.99 -25.30
N THR A 474 4.46 6.69 -24.20
CA THR A 474 4.95 6.90 -22.84
C THR A 474 4.73 5.68 -21.97
N ALA A 475 5.78 5.25 -21.28
CA ALA A 475 5.67 4.14 -20.33
C ALA A 475 5.11 4.61 -18.99
N SER A 476 4.16 3.84 -18.46
CA SER A 476 3.65 4.03 -17.10
C SER A 476 4.48 3.20 -16.12
N ASN A 477 5.44 3.84 -15.45
CA ASN A 477 6.30 3.20 -14.47
C ASN A 477 5.75 3.32 -13.05
N GLY A 478 5.79 2.22 -12.27
CA GLY A 478 5.32 2.15 -10.90
C GLY A 478 3.89 1.61 -10.76
N GLU A 479 3.43 1.48 -9.52
CA GLU A 479 2.07 1.02 -9.26
C GLU A 479 1.06 2.11 -9.66
N LYS A 480 -0.04 1.72 -10.29
CA LYS A 480 -1.10 2.62 -10.78
C LYS A 480 -1.63 3.52 -9.66
N GLU A 481 -1.95 2.95 -8.51
CA GLU A 481 -2.45 3.69 -7.35
C GLU A 481 -1.48 4.79 -6.89
N ASP A 482 -0.18 4.52 -6.91
CA ASP A 482 0.84 5.52 -6.54
C ASP A 482 0.88 6.69 -7.54
N ARG A 483 0.68 6.42 -8.83
CA ARG A 483 0.64 7.46 -9.87
C ARG A 483 -0.58 8.35 -9.73
N LEU A 484 -1.77 7.75 -9.59
CA LEU A 484 -3.01 8.48 -9.43
C LEU A 484 -3.06 9.25 -8.10
N THR A 485 -2.50 8.68 -7.03
CA THR A 485 -2.35 9.40 -5.75
C THR A 485 -1.43 10.62 -5.88
N ARG A 486 -0.33 10.53 -6.66
CA ARG A 486 0.52 11.71 -6.91
C ARG A 486 -0.23 12.80 -7.69
N LEU A 487 -1.00 12.42 -8.71
CA LEU A 487 -1.84 13.38 -9.44
C LEU A 487 -2.85 14.06 -8.51
N ALA A 488 -3.55 13.29 -7.69
CA ALA A 488 -4.52 13.79 -6.72
C ALA A 488 -3.89 14.77 -5.72
N ASN A 489 -2.69 14.49 -5.24
CA ASN A 489 -1.93 15.38 -4.36
C ASN A 489 -1.62 16.73 -5.03
N ARG A 490 -1.40 16.75 -6.33
CA ARG A 490 -1.17 18.00 -7.08
C ARG A 490 -2.44 18.85 -7.18
N PHE A 491 -3.61 18.21 -7.33
CA PHE A 491 -4.90 18.91 -7.23
C PHE A 491 -5.10 19.48 -5.83
N GLN A 492 -4.83 18.71 -4.79
CA GLN A 492 -4.95 19.19 -3.41
C GLN A 492 -4.06 20.39 -3.12
N GLN A 493 -2.80 20.35 -3.55
CA GLN A 493 -1.85 21.46 -3.40
C GLN A 493 -2.21 22.68 -4.27
N GLY A 494 -3.21 22.57 -5.15
CA GLY A 494 -3.59 23.61 -6.09
C GLY A 494 -2.63 23.80 -7.25
N LYS A 495 -1.66 22.88 -7.43
CA LYS A 495 -0.76 22.88 -8.60
C LYS A 495 -1.48 22.51 -9.89
N ILE A 496 -2.60 21.81 -9.78
CA ILE A 496 -3.53 21.57 -10.88
C ILE A 496 -4.90 22.13 -10.48
N LYS A 497 -5.48 22.95 -11.34
CA LYS A 497 -6.86 23.46 -11.21
C LYS A 497 -7.69 22.95 -12.38
N VAL A 498 -9.00 22.88 -12.22
CA VAL A 498 -9.91 22.49 -13.30
C VAL A 498 -10.37 23.75 -14.04
N ALA A 499 -9.85 23.99 -15.24
CA ALA A 499 -10.22 25.14 -16.06
C ALA A 499 -11.44 24.79 -16.95
N SER A 500 -12.55 24.49 -16.31
CA SER A 500 -13.79 24.12 -16.99
C SER A 500 -14.98 24.59 -16.15
N LYS A 501 -16.07 24.92 -16.83
CA LYS A 501 -17.37 24.97 -16.13
C LYS A 501 -17.76 23.55 -15.77
N GLU A 502 -18.43 23.39 -14.63
CA GLU A 502 -19.08 22.13 -14.31
C GLU A 502 -19.93 21.69 -15.50
N ASN A 503 -19.64 20.51 -15.99
CA ASN A 503 -20.33 19.88 -17.11
C ASN A 503 -20.52 18.39 -16.84
N GLU A 504 -21.33 17.74 -17.66
CA GLU A 504 -21.70 16.34 -17.47
C GLU A 504 -20.48 15.39 -17.46
N ARG A 505 -19.40 15.72 -18.17
CA ARG A 505 -18.18 14.90 -18.20
C ARG A 505 -17.43 14.96 -16.86
N TRP A 506 -17.23 16.15 -16.31
CA TRP A 506 -16.62 16.34 -15.01
C TRP A 506 -17.48 15.76 -13.88
N GLU A 507 -18.81 15.95 -13.92
CA GLU A 507 -19.74 15.33 -12.96
C GLU A 507 -19.65 13.80 -12.99
N SER A 508 -19.61 13.22 -14.19
CA SER A 508 -19.46 11.79 -14.38
C SER A 508 -18.08 11.29 -13.89
N PHE A 509 -16.99 11.99 -14.22
CA PHE A 509 -15.65 11.68 -13.73
C PHE A 509 -15.58 11.72 -12.19
N ILE A 510 -16.13 12.75 -11.59
CA ILE A 510 -16.17 12.91 -10.13
C ILE A 510 -16.92 11.76 -9.48
N ARG A 511 -18.09 11.43 -9.97
CA ARG A 511 -18.96 10.40 -9.39
C ARG A 511 -18.43 8.99 -9.59
N GLU A 512 -17.80 8.70 -10.73
CA GLU A 512 -17.48 7.34 -11.17
C GLU A 512 -16.02 6.96 -10.96
N GLU A 513 -15.11 7.92 -10.92
CA GLU A 513 -13.67 7.67 -10.82
C GLU A 513 -13.03 8.41 -9.64
N TRP A 514 -13.28 9.73 -9.46
CA TRP A 514 -12.63 10.52 -8.43
C TRP A 514 -13.08 10.13 -7.01
N LEU A 515 -14.39 10.20 -6.73
CA LEU A 515 -14.91 9.92 -5.39
C LEU A 515 -14.78 8.44 -4.97
N PRO A 516 -14.94 7.46 -5.88
CA PRO A 516 -14.78 6.06 -5.54
C PRO A 516 -13.31 5.61 -5.48
N PHE A 517 -12.34 6.42 -5.89
CA PHE A 517 -10.93 6.03 -5.88
C PHE A 517 -10.47 5.59 -4.47
N PRO A 518 -9.69 4.50 -4.30
CA PRO A 518 -9.12 3.63 -5.35
C PRO A 518 -10.05 2.48 -5.81
N ASP A 519 -11.27 2.39 -5.29
CA ASP A 519 -12.23 1.32 -5.52
C ASP A 519 -13.17 1.60 -6.72
N ALA A 520 -12.84 2.57 -7.57
CA ALA A 520 -13.59 2.88 -8.78
C ALA A 520 -13.67 1.65 -9.70
N ALA A 521 -14.85 1.40 -10.28
CA ALA A 521 -15.03 0.33 -11.26
C ALA A 521 -14.18 0.56 -12.53
N HIS A 522 -13.92 1.82 -12.84
CA HIS A 522 -13.09 2.32 -13.94
C HIS A 522 -12.34 3.55 -13.44
N ASP A 523 -11.12 3.76 -13.92
CA ASP A 523 -10.24 4.87 -13.58
C ASP A 523 -9.49 5.42 -14.81
N ASP A 524 -10.00 5.08 -15.99
CA ASP A 524 -9.37 5.34 -17.29
C ASP A 524 -9.16 6.85 -17.55
N ARG A 525 -10.15 7.73 -17.23
CA ARG A 525 -10.01 9.20 -17.37
C ARG A 525 -8.99 9.77 -16.37
N PHE A 526 -8.88 9.15 -15.20
CA PHE A 526 -7.90 9.55 -14.20
C PHE A 526 -6.49 9.21 -14.67
N ASP A 527 -6.28 8.01 -15.27
CA ASP A 527 -5.01 7.64 -15.92
C ASP A 527 -4.68 8.59 -17.09
N ALA A 528 -5.64 8.87 -17.96
CA ALA A 528 -5.44 9.80 -19.08
C ALA A 528 -5.01 11.21 -18.62
N LEU A 529 -5.62 11.73 -17.55
CA LEU A 529 -5.20 13.00 -16.95
C LEU A 529 -3.80 12.91 -16.32
N GLU A 530 -3.47 11.78 -15.69
CA GLU A 530 -2.15 11.57 -15.11
C GLU A 530 -1.07 11.59 -16.20
N ILE A 531 -1.31 10.90 -17.31
CA ILE A 531 -0.43 10.87 -18.48
C ILE A 531 -0.25 12.30 -19.05
N ALA A 532 -1.33 13.04 -19.28
CA ALA A 532 -1.27 14.42 -19.77
C ALA A 532 -0.46 15.34 -18.83
N SER A 533 -0.62 15.17 -17.53
CA SER A 533 -0.01 16.02 -16.51
C SER A 533 1.51 15.91 -16.41
N ARG A 534 2.11 14.88 -17.02
CA ARG A 534 3.57 14.65 -17.03
C ARG A 534 4.30 15.56 -18.03
N GLY A 535 3.61 16.09 -19.05
CA GLY A 535 4.22 16.90 -20.11
C GLY A 535 5.11 18.04 -19.60
N PRO A 536 4.65 18.90 -18.67
CA PRO A 536 5.45 19.98 -18.13
C PRO A 536 6.68 19.55 -17.31
N GLU A 537 6.63 18.37 -16.71
CA GLU A 537 7.69 17.89 -15.79
C GLU A 537 8.93 17.38 -16.53
N GLY A 538 8.87 17.24 -17.86
CA GLY A 538 9.95 16.64 -18.65
C GLY A 538 10.29 15.19 -18.24
N THR A 539 9.47 14.61 -17.38
CA THR A 539 9.63 13.26 -16.80
C THR A 539 9.07 12.15 -17.69
N VAL A 540 8.70 12.49 -18.93
CA VAL A 540 8.32 11.49 -19.90
C VAL A 540 9.57 10.71 -20.25
N ASN A 541 9.66 9.45 -19.80
CA ASN A 541 10.64 8.50 -20.32
C ASN A 541 10.34 8.32 -21.81
N ARG A 542 10.97 9.16 -22.64
CA ARG A 542 10.93 9.02 -24.09
C ARG A 542 11.62 7.71 -24.40
N VAL A 543 10.86 6.71 -24.75
CA VAL A 543 11.40 5.47 -25.31
C VAL A 543 11.93 5.86 -26.68
N SER A 544 13.25 6.01 -26.81
CA SER A 544 13.87 6.22 -28.10
C SER A 544 14.01 4.86 -28.78
N GLY A 545 13.74 4.79 -30.09
CA GLY A 545 13.90 3.56 -30.87
C GLY A 545 15.31 2.95 -30.81
N ASP A 546 16.29 3.68 -30.29
CA ASP A 546 17.67 3.22 -30.07
C ASP A 546 17.87 2.34 -28.83
N ASP A 547 16.89 2.30 -27.91
CA ASP A 547 16.99 1.48 -26.68
C ASP A 547 16.74 -0.02 -26.93
N PHE A 548 16.30 -0.41 -28.13
CA PHE A 548 15.97 -1.80 -28.49
C PHE A 548 17.04 -2.54 -29.29
N GLU A 549 18.11 -1.89 -29.76
CA GLU A 549 19.18 -2.57 -30.52
C GLU A 549 20.01 -3.58 -29.71
N HIS A 550 19.82 -3.68 -28.40
CA HIS A 550 20.62 -4.56 -27.52
C HIS A 550 19.88 -5.81 -27.02
N LEU A 551 18.66 -6.02 -27.41
CA LEU A 551 17.93 -7.27 -27.13
C LEU A 551 17.98 -8.21 -28.37
N ASN A 552 19.16 -8.74 -28.64
CA ASN A 552 19.27 -9.91 -29.50
C ASN A 552 18.79 -11.16 -28.75
N TRP A 553 17.88 -11.88 -29.39
CA TRP A 553 17.28 -13.17 -29.02
C TRP A 553 18.31 -14.27 -28.76
#